data_97f2c4a0e419b1ebf0521549d73be768
#
_entry.id   97f2c4a0e419b1ebf0521549d73be768
#
_cell.length_a   1.000
_cell.length_b   1.000
_cell.length_c   1.000
_cell.angle_alpha   90.00
_cell.angle_beta   90.00
_cell.angle_gamma   90.00
#
_symmetry.space_group_name_H-M   'P 1'
#
loop_
_entity.id
_entity.type
_entity.pdbx_description
1 polymer ?
#
loop_
_entity_poly.entity_id
_entity_poly.type
_entity_poly.pdbx_seq_one_letter_code
_entity_poly.pdbx_strand_id
1 'polypeptide(L)'
;IVNGVNIVALDNSYYNVSQEQWDLFKKEIDKGFPIVLLVHIPFFVQGLYEDGLKLGRKHSGLCGTVTEGADETTLAFISWLKEQTSLKAILCGHLHMFWTEDFSPTAVQYVVGGACNGQGYHITFKK
;
A
#
# COMPACT_ATOMS: atom_id res chain seq x y z
N ILE A 1 14.17 8.05 -8.61
CA ILE A 1 14.46 8.83 -7.38
C ILE A 1 14.29 10.30 -7.70
N VAL A 2 13.46 10.99 -6.91
CA VAL A 2 13.18 12.42 -7.08
C VAL A 2 13.53 13.13 -5.76
N ASN A 3 14.48 14.08 -5.84
CA ASN A 3 14.94 14.86 -4.68
C ASN A 3 15.31 14.01 -3.45
N GLY A 4 15.91 12.84 -3.66
CA GLY A 4 16.32 11.94 -2.59
C GLY A 4 15.21 11.04 -2.02
N VAL A 5 14.05 10.99 -2.67
CA VAL A 5 12.97 10.05 -2.36
C VAL A 5 12.84 9.06 -3.51
N ASN A 6 12.80 7.77 -3.19
CA ASN A 6 12.57 6.70 -4.16
C ASN A 6 11.07 6.42 -4.27
N ILE A 7 10.48 6.76 -5.42
CA ILE A 7 9.07 6.49 -5.70
C ILE A 7 9.01 5.19 -6.51
N VAL A 8 8.39 4.17 -5.94
CA VAL A 8 8.31 2.83 -6.52
C VAL A 8 6.85 2.49 -6.76
N ALA A 9 6.50 2.08 -7.96
CA ALA A 9 5.19 1.54 -8.29
C ALA A 9 5.24 0.01 -8.33
N LEU A 10 4.23 -0.65 -7.75
CA LEU A 10 4.09 -2.08 -7.73
C LEU A 10 2.66 -2.45 -8.13
N ASP A 11 2.53 -3.37 -9.09
CA ASP A 11 1.22 -3.84 -9.53
C ASP A 11 0.72 -4.96 -8.59
N ASN A 12 -0.36 -4.66 -7.87
CA ASN A 12 -1.07 -5.62 -7.03
C ASN A 12 -2.54 -5.78 -7.45
N SER A 13 -2.86 -5.52 -8.72
CA SER A 13 -4.24 -5.48 -9.26
C SER A 13 -5.02 -6.78 -9.07
N TYR A 14 -4.33 -7.90 -8.90
CA TYR A 14 -4.94 -9.22 -8.64
C TYR A 14 -4.93 -9.62 -7.16
N TYR A 15 -4.77 -8.67 -6.25
CA TYR A 15 -4.65 -8.89 -4.80
C TYR A 15 -3.40 -9.69 -4.38
N ASN A 16 -2.45 -9.85 -5.30
CA ASN A 16 -1.24 -10.60 -5.08
C ASN A 16 0.01 -9.83 -5.52
N VAL A 17 1.12 -10.16 -4.88
CA VAL A 17 2.47 -9.69 -5.20
C VAL A 17 3.33 -10.90 -5.50
N SER A 18 3.92 -10.96 -6.69
CA SER A 18 4.76 -12.10 -7.08
C SER A 18 6.13 -12.07 -6.39
N GLN A 19 6.79 -13.23 -6.32
CA GLN A 19 8.16 -13.32 -5.82
C GLN A 19 9.13 -12.44 -6.62
N GLU A 20 8.94 -12.36 -7.94
CA GLU A 20 9.76 -11.50 -8.80
C GLU A 20 9.62 -10.02 -8.43
N GLN A 21 8.38 -9.55 -8.22
CA GLN A 21 8.12 -8.18 -7.77
C GLN A 21 8.75 -7.91 -6.40
N TRP A 22 8.67 -8.86 -5.48
CA TRP A 22 9.32 -8.75 -4.18
C TRP A 22 10.83 -8.64 -4.31
N ASP A 23 11.46 -9.49 -5.12
CA ASP A 23 12.91 -9.46 -5.33
C ASP A 23 13.39 -8.17 -6.02
N LEU A 24 12.59 -7.61 -6.91
CA LEU A 24 12.84 -6.28 -7.48
C LEU A 24 12.69 -5.19 -6.42
N PHE A 25 11.69 -5.27 -5.55
CA PHE A 25 11.48 -4.28 -4.50
C PHE A 25 12.61 -4.29 -3.46
N LYS A 26 13.17 -5.45 -3.12
CA LYS A 26 14.37 -5.54 -2.26
C LYS A 26 15.53 -4.72 -2.81
N LYS A 27 15.75 -4.76 -4.14
CA LYS A 27 16.79 -3.93 -4.79
C LYS A 27 16.53 -2.44 -4.66
N GLU A 28 15.27 -2.03 -4.58
CA GLU A 28 14.91 -0.63 -4.32
C GLU A 28 15.19 -0.23 -2.86
N ILE A 29 14.93 -1.12 -1.90
CA ILE A 29 15.31 -0.94 -0.49
C ILE A 29 16.82 -0.77 -0.33
N ASP A 30 17.61 -1.60 -1.02
CA ASP A 30 19.08 -1.61 -0.94
C ASP A 30 19.74 -0.30 -1.43
N LYS A 31 19.01 0.52 -2.18
CA LYS A 31 19.48 1.86 -2.57
C LYS A 31 19.58 2.85 -1.40
N GLY A 32 18.97 2.54 -0.25
CA GLY A 32 19.08 3.32 0.99
C GLY A 32 18.32 4.66 1.01
N PHE A 33 17.42 4.90 0.07
CA PHE A 33 16.59 6.10 0.05
C PHE A 33 15.25 5.87 0.78
N PRO A 34 14.64 6.92 1.37
CA PRO A 34 13.24 6.85 1.78
C PRO A 34 12.35 6.45 0.61
N ILE A 35 11.42 5.51 0.84
CA ILE A 35 10.54 4.96 -0.19
C ILE A 35 9.11 5.46 0.00
N VAL A 36 8.51 5.87 -1.12
CA VAL A 36 7.09 6.06 -1.31
C VAL A 36 6.61 4.98 -2.28
N LEU A 37 5.75 4.09 -1.79
CA LEU A 37 5.21 2.99 -2.57
C LEU A 37 3.85 3.38 -3.18
N LEU A 38 3.71 3.18 -4.48
CA LEU A 38 2.45 3.34 -5.19
C LEU A 38 1.87 1.96 -5.50
N VAL A 39 0.66 1.68 -5.06
CA VAL A 39 -0.10 0.46 -5.38
C VAL A 39 -1.54 0.82 -5.74
N HIS A 40 -2.23 -0.05 -6.47
CA HIS A 40 -3.63 0.18 -6.75
C HIS A 40 -4.52 -0.18 -5.56
N ILE A 41 -4.40 -1.41 -5.05
CA ILE A 41 -5.22 -1.95 -3.97
C ILE A 41 -4.54 -1.69 -2.63
N PRO A 42 -5.23 -1.09 -1.64
CA PRO A 42 -4.66 -0.88 -0.31
C PRO A 42 -4.25 -2.21 0.34
N PHE A 43 -3.14 -2.21 1.06
CA PHE A 43 -2.80 -3.34 1.93
C PHE A 43 -3.69 -3.36 3.16
N PHE A 44 -3.86 -4.55 3.73
CA PHE A 44 -4.65 -4.74 4.94
C PHE A 44 -4.11 -3.89 6.10
N VAL A 45 -4.99 -3.07 6.66
CA VAL A 45 -4.87 -2.38 7.94
C VAL A 45 -6.18 -2.53 8.70
N GLN A 46 -6.11 -2.63 10.00
CA GLN A 46 -7.23 -3.07 10.83
C GLN A 46 -8.43 -2.11 10.78
N GLY A 47 -8.17 -0.82 10.91
CA GLY A 47 -9.25 0.19 10.94
C GLY A 47 -10.01 0.26 9.62
N LEU A 48 -9.29 0.25 8.48
CA LEU A 48 -9.91 0.26 7.15
C LEU A 48 -10.74 -1.01 6.91
N TYR A 49 -10.26 -2.17 7.36
CA TYR A 49 -11.00 -3.42 7.30
C TYR A 49 -12.31 -3.36 8.11
N GLU A 50 -12.24 -2.90 9.35
CA GLU A 50 -13.41 -2.78 10.23
C GLU A 50 -14.44 -1.77 9.70
N ASP A 51 -13.98 -0.65 9.12
CA ASP A 51 -14.87 0.33 8.48
C ASP A 51 -15.60 -0.29 7.29
N GLY A 52 -14.91 -1.05 6.46
CA GLY A 52 -15.52 -1.78 5.35
C GLY A 52 -16.63 -2.74 5.81
N LEU A 53 -16.41 -3.47 6.92
CA LEU A 53 -17.42 -4.34 7.49
C LEU A 53 -18.64 -3.57 8.02
N LYS A 54 -18.44 -2.43 8.68
CA LYS A 54 -19.54 -1.56 9.17
C LYS A 54 -20.39 -1.04 8.02
N LEU A 55 -19.80 -0.79 6.86
CA LEU A 55 -20.49 -0.38 5.64
C LEU A 55 -21.19 -1.55 4.91
N GLY A 56 -21.16 -2.76 5.48
CA GLY A 56 -21.81 -3.95 4.92
C GLY A 56 -21.13 -4.52 3.68
N ARG A 57 -19.87 -4.21 3.45
CA ARG A 57 -19.10 -4.77 2.32
C ARG A 57 -18.89 -6.27 2.54
N LYS A 58 -19.23 -7.07 1.52
CA LYS A 58 -19.00 -8.54 1.54
C LYS A 58 -17.52 -8.89 1.42
N HIS A 59 -16.75 -8.00 0.77
CA HIS A 59 -15.31 -8.11 0.56
C HIS A 59 -14.65 -6.84 1.07
N SER A 60 -13.48 -6.98 1.67
CA SER A 60 -12.75 -5.83 2.22
C SER A 60 -12.18 -4.93 1.13
N GLY A 61 -11.88 -5.50 -0.05
CA GLY A 61 -11.17 -4.81 -1.11
C GLY A 61 -9.72 -4.49 -0.76
N LEU A 62 -9.12 -5.27 0.15
CA LEU A 62 -7.76 -5.06 0.65
C LEU A 62 -6.83 -6.19 0.23
N CYS A 63 -5.64 -5.85 -0.24
CA CYS A 63 -4.58 -6.82 -0.49
C CYS A 63 -3.99 -7.31 0.84
N GLY A 64 -3.83 -8.62 1.00
CA GLY A 64 -3.25 -9.22 2.20
C GLY A 64 -4.25 -9.83 3.15
N THR A 65 -5.44 -10.17 2.66
CA THR A 65 -6.39 -11.03 3.37
C THR A 65 -6.61 -12.32 2.59
N VAL A 66 -6.70 -13.44 3.30
CA VAL A 66 -6.98 -14.75 2.69
C VAL A 66 -8.33 -14.75 1.99
N THR A 67 -9.31 -14.02 2.54
CA THR A 67 -10.65 -13.89 1.97
C THR A 67 -10.69 -13.19 0.61
N GLU A 68 -9.68 -12.37 0.30
CA GLU A 68 -9.52 -11.69 -0.99
C GLU A 68 -8.55 -12.44 -1.93
N GLY A 69 -8.13 -13.65 -1.55
CA GLY A 69 -7.29 -14.50 -2.38
C GLY A 69 -5.79 -14.21 -2.29
N ALA A 70 -5.33 -13.55 -1.22
CA ALA A 70 -3.90 -13.36 -1.01
C ALA A 70 -3.20 -14.72 -0.81
N ASP A 71 -2.16 -14.97 -1.61
CA ASP A 71 -1.33 -16.16 -1.50
C ASP A 71 -0.25 -16.00 -0.40
N GLU A 72 0.46 -17.10 -0.10
CA GLU A 72 1.49 -17.12 0.93
C GLU A 72 2.63 -16.13 0.65
N THR A 73 3.00 -15.96 -0.61
CA THR A 73 4.03 -15.01 -1.03
C THR A 73 3.62 -13.58 -0.72
N THR A 74 2.38 -13.22 -1.03
CA THR A 74 1.82 -11.89 -0.74
C THR A 74 1.76 -11.62 0.76
N LEU A 75 1.29 -12.58 1.55
CA LEU A 75 1.23 -12.45 3.01
C LEU A 75 2.63 -12.27 3.61
N ALA A 76 3.61 -13.05 3.14
CA ALA A 76 5.00 -12.93 3.56
C ALA A 76 5.62 -11.58 3.13
N PHE A 77 5.34 -11.13 1.90
CA PHE A 77 5.77 -9.82 1.41
C PHE A 77 5.24 -8.68 2.32
N ILE A 78 3.95 -8.69 2.64
CA ILE A 78 3.34 -7.64 3.47
C ILE A 78 3.93 -7.65 4.89
N SER A 79 4.15 -8.84 5.46
CA SER A 79 4.80 -8.97 6.76
C SER A 79 6.21 -8.39 6.75
N TRP A 80 7.01 -8.76 5.75
CA TRP A 80 8.36 -8.23 5.55
C TRP A 80 8.36 -6.72 5.28
N LEU A 81 7.40 -6.22 4.48
CA LEU A 81 7.29 -4.80 4.14
C LEU A 81 7.06 -3.92 5.38
N LYS A 82 6.31 -4.41 6.37
CA LYS A 82 6.07 -3.71 7.64
C LYS A 82 7.35 -3.50 8.46
N GLU A 83 8.37 -4.30 8.24
CA GLU A 83 9.66 -4.21 8.93
C GLU A 83 10.63 -3.23 8.23
N GLN A 84 10.30 -2.76 7.02
CA GLN A 84 11.20 -1.90 6.24
C GLN A 84 11.14 -0.46 6.71
N THR A 85 12.16 -0.02 7.43
CA THR A 85 12.23 1.35 7.99
C THR A 85 12.41 2.45 6.94
N SER A 86 12.89 2.11 5.74
CA SER A 86 12.97 3.02 4.59
C SER A 86 11.62 3.33 3.97
N LEU A 87 10.60 2.48 4.15
CA LEU A 87 9.23 2.76 3.72
C LEU A 87 8.65 3.89 4.58
N LYS A 88 8.12 4.93 3.92
CA LYS A 88 7.56 6.13 4.59
C LYS A 88 6.09 6.34 4.28
N ALA A 89 5.66 6.02 3.07
CA ALA A 89 4.29 6.17 2.68
C ALA A 89 3.89 5.10 1.66
N ILE A 90 2.63 4.68 1.73
CA ILE A 90 1.94 3.89 0.71
C ILE A 90 0.79 4.74 0.19
N LEU A 91 0.76 4.97 -1.12
CA LEU A 91 -0.30 5.72 -1.79
C LEU A 91 -1.10 4.75 -2.64
N CYS A 92 -2.40 4.68 -2.41
CA CYS A 92 -3.29 3.73 -3.07
C CYS A 92 -4.67 4.32 -3.33
N GLY A 93 -5.49 3.62 -4.11
CA GLY A 93 -6.84 4.02 -4.49
C GLY A 93 -7.86 2.90 -4.28
N HIS A 94 -8.46 2.41 -5.37
CA HIS A 94 -9.35 1.25 -5.45
C HIS A 94 -10.70 1.42 -4.74
N LEU A 95 -10.71 1.85 -3.49
CA LEU A 95 -11.93 1.90 -2.66
C LEU A 95 -12.80 3.14 -2.90
N HIS A 96 -12.31 4.10 -3.68
CA HIS A 96 -12.97 5.37 -3.99
C HIS A 96 -13.40 6.16 -2.73
N MET A 97 -12.58 6.10 -1.68
CA MET A 97 -12.78 6.82 -0.42
C MET A 97 -11.47 7.36 0.10
N PHE A 98 -11.52 8.37 0.95
CA PHE A 98 -10.34 8.85 1.66
C PHE A 98 -10.15 8.10 2.97
N TRP A 99 -8.94 7.57 3.18
CA TRP A 99 -8.54 6.93 4.42
C TRP A 99 -7.06 7.13 4.67
N THR A 100 -6.70 7.28 5.92
CA THR A 100 -5.29 7.39 6.34
C THR A 100 -5.11 6.58 7.61
N GLU A 101 -4.15 5.66 7.59
CA GLU A 101 -3.87 4.79 8.73
C GLU A 101 -2.40 4.35 8.73
N ASP A 102 -1.82 4.16 9.91
CA ASP A 102 -0.49 3.61 10.05
C ASP A 102 -0.44 2.19 9.50
N PHE A 103 0.45 1.96 8.53
CA PHE A 103 0.72 0.64 7.99
C PHE A 103 1.78 -0.09 8.82
N SER A 104 2.76 0.66 9.33
CA SER A 104 3.85 0.20 10.19
C SER A 104 4.32 1.34 11.09
N PRO A 105 5.23 1.10 12.05
CA PRO A 105 5.78 2.18 12.89
C PRO A 105 6.46 3.32 12.11
N THR A 106 6.83 3.10 10.84
CA THR A 106 7.58 4.07 10.03
C THR A 106 6.86 4.49 8.76
N ALA A 107 5.71 3.89 8.43
CA ALA A 107 4.98 4.13 7.20
C ALA A 107 3.49 4.33 7.41
N VAL A 108 2.93 5.32 6.73
CA VAL A 108 1.49 5.61 6.70
C VAL A 108 0.92 5.21 5.34
N GLN A 109 -0.25 4.57 5.33
CA GLN A 109 -1.01 4.27 4.13
C GLN A 109 -2.09 5.33 3.91
N TYR A 110 -2.12 5.89 2.70
CA TYR A 110 -3.09 6.89 2.24
C TYR A 110 -3.92 6.30 1.12
N VAL A 111 -5.21 6.16 1.33
CA VAL A 111 -6.18 5.79 0.30
C VAL A 111 -6.82 7.06 -0.25
N VAL A 112 -6.81 7.23 -1.56
CA VAL A 112 -7.38 8.39 -2.23
C VAL A 112 -8.80 8.11 -2.70
N GLY A 113 -9.63 9.14 -2.72
CA GLY A 113 -10.97 9.11 -3.30
C GLY A 113 -10.96 8.85 -4.81
N GLY A 114 -12.12 8.61 -5.39
CA GLY A 114 -12.25 8.28 -6.80
C GLY A 114 -11.94 9.46 -7.72
N ALA A 115 -10.98 9.31 -8.63
CA ALA A 115 -10.67 10.31 -9.65
C ALA A 115 -11.87 10.61 -10.56
N CYS A 116 -12.77 9.65 -10.77
CA CYS A 116 -14.04 9.83 -11.47
C CYS A 116 -14.97 10.86 -10.78
N ASN A 117 -14.74 11.14 -9.50
CA ASN A 117 -15.44 12.14 -8.71
C ASN A 117 -14.65 13.45 -8.56
N GLY A 118 -13.55 13.61 -9.31
CA GLY A 118 -12.67 14.78 -9.19
C GLY A 118 -11.84 14.81 -7.90
N GLN A 119 -11.66 13.67 -7.22
CA GLN A 119 -10.96 13.57 -5.95
C GLN A 119 -9.49 13.19 -6.17
N GLY A 120 -8.61 13.77 -5.35
CA GLY A 120 -7.17 13.48 -5.40
C GLY A 120 -6.45 14.04 -4.19
N TYR A 121 -5.18 13.63 -4.01
CA TYR A 121 -4.27 14.22 -3.05
C TYR A 121 -3.21 15.07 -3.75
N HIS A 122 -2.88 16.19 -3.15
CA HIS A 122 -1.62 16.88 -3.39
C HIS A 122 -0.68 16.56 -2.22
N ILE A 123 0.43 15.87 -2.49
CA ILE A 123 1.33 15.38 -1.47
C ILE A 123 2.68 16.10 -1.59
N THR A 124 3.16 16.64 -0.48
CA THR A 124 4.46 17.29 -0.40
C THR A 124 5.35 16.54 0.60
N PHE A 125 6.51 16.08 0.14
CA PHE A 125 7.54 15.51 1.01
C PHE A 125 8.49 16.62 1.46
N LYS A 126 8.67 16.76 2.76
CA LYS A 126 9.66 17.68 3.37
C LYS A 126 10.81 16.86 3.91
N LYS A 127 12.03 17.38 3.71
CA LYS A 127 13.24 16.85 4.37
C LYS A 127 13.22 17.16 5.86
#